data_8b2ed06f64c84f8b68959a48b2302394
#
_entry.id   8b2ed06f64c84f8b68959a48b2302394
#
_cell.length_a   1.000
_cell.length_b   1.000
_cell.length_c   1.000
_cell.angle_alpha   90.00
_cell.angle_beta   90.00
_cell.angle_gamma   90.00
#
_symmetry.space_group_name_H-M   'P 1'
#
loop_
_entity.id
_entity.type
_entity.pdbx_description
1 polymer ?
#
loop_
_entity_poly.entity_id
_entity_poly.type
_entity_poly.pdbx_seq_one_letter_code
_entity_poly.pdbx_strand_id
1 'polypeptide(L)'
;MLRAGKGTKRNIPVDICFLLDTTQSMQSALYAMINKVSDLSFDLRINNRHADIKYGAVVFRDPVDWMPPPPSSPVDAETNKLIKESRKRQLMDIGLWDEELENLKEFYSKHVDKSKYPEDQNVAIEFDGNIEKIIDELMKVECGGGNDDPEDWNGAIRCALNMNWRENSKKCIIIISDANAHGKRFCGYDNHNDEEDKLIEAVEKLAEKQCYIIGISVMKRDKGCLKTLQEMKDIYETKN
;
A
#
# COMPACT_ATOMS: atom_id res chain seq x y z
N MET A 1 7.11 -5.40 55.79
CA MET A 1 7.18 -6.04 54.48
C MET A 1 6.31 -5.26 53.51
N LEU A 2 6.92 -4.39 52.72
CA LEU A 2 6.24 -3.66 51.64
C LEU A 2 6.11 -4.59 50.43
N ARG A 3 4.88 -4.97 50.08
CA ARG A 3 4.60 -5.68 48.82
C ARG A 3 4.89 -4.70 47.66
N ALA A 4 5.97 -4.98 46.95
CA ALA A 4 6.21 -4.33 45.67
C ALA A 4 5.02 -4.63 44.73
N GLY A 5 4.21 -3.61 44.45
CA GLY A 5 3.14 -3.69 43.49
C GLY A 5 3.76 -4.07 42.15
N LYS A 6 3.41 -5.25 41.58
CA LYS A 6 3.68 -5.60 40.22
C LYS A 6 2.92 -4.57 39.34
N GLY A 7 3.64 -3.51 38.92
CA GLY A 7 3.11 -2.61 37.91
C GLY A 7 2.82 -3.45 36.66
N THR A 8 1.57 -3.58 36.30
CA THR A 8 1.15 -4.14 35.04
C THR A 8 1.76 -3.26 33.95
N LYS A 9 2.77 -3.76 33.25
CA LYS A 9 3.30 -3.10 32.05
C LYS A 9 2.10 -2.89 31.12
N ARG A 10 1.65 -1.64 30.95
CA ARG A 10 0.58 -1.32 29.99
C ARG A 10 1.12 -1.61 28.61
N ASN A 11 0.43 -2.46 27.88
CA ASN A 11 0.72 -2.65 26.48
C ASN A 11 0.45 -1.34 25.74
N ILE A 12 1.40 -0.91 24.91
CA ILE A 12 1.25 0.29 24.09
C ILE A 12 0.44 -0.10 22.85
N PRO A 13 -0.75 0.48 22.65
CA PRO A 13 -1.53 0.21 21.46
C PRO A 13 -0.84 0.84 20.23
N VAL A 14 -0.68 0.06 19.18
CA VAL A 14 -0.08 0.47 17.91
C VAL A 14 -0.98 -0.01 16.78
N ASP A 15 -1.39 0.88 15.90
CA ASP A 15 -2.15 0.57 14.69
C ASP A 15 -1.27 0.83 13.47
N ILE A 16 -1.14 -0.17 12.62
CA ILE A 16 -0.35 -0.10 11.39
C ILE A 16 -1.27 -0.39 10.20
N CYS A 17 -1.36 0.56 9.27
CA CYS A 17 -2.12 0.41 8.04
C CYS A 17 -1.16 0.33 6.85
N PHE A 18 -1.27 -0.74 6.07
CA PHE A 18 -0.55 -0.89 4.82
C PHE A 18 -1.39 -0.33 3.67
N LEU A 19 -0.87 0.61 2.91
CA LEU A 19 -1.46 1.10 1.67
C LEU A 19 -0.73 0.44 0.51
N LEU A 20 -1.41 -0.43 -0.19
CA LEU A 20 -0.84 -1.26 -1.25
C LEU A 20 -1.39 -0.83 -2.60
N ASP A 21 -0.51 -0.34 -3.43
CA ASP A 21 -0.80 -0.13 -4.83
C ASP A 21 -1.11 -1.48 -5.50
N THR A 22 -2.27 -1.56 -6.12
CA THR A 22 -2.76 -2.75 -6.80
C THR A 22 -3.10 -2.49 -8.27
N THR A 23 -2.42 -1.51 -8.86
CA THR A 23 -2.48 -1.25 -10.29
C THR A 23 -1.80 -2.35 -11.10
N GLN A 24 -2.01 -2.36 -12.41
CA GLN A 24 -1.51 -3.42 -13.29
C GLN A 24 0.02 -3.55 -13.26
N SER A 25 0.76 -2.46 -13.05
CA SER A 25 2.22 -2.45 -12.93
C SER A 25 2.70 -3.32 -11.77
N MET A 26 1.93 -3.35 -10.67
CA MET A 26 2.23 -4.08 -9.45
C MET A 26 1.90 -5.57 -9.48
N GLN A 27 1.26 -6.06 -10.57
CA GLN A 27 0.81 -7.45 -10.70
C GLN A 27 1.89 -8.50 -10.38
N SER A 28 3.12 -8.25 -10.81
CA SER A 28 4.22 -9.18 -10.58
C SER A 28 4.89 -9.04 -9.20
N ALA A 29 4.65 -7.92 -8.51
CA ALA A 29 5.23 -7.62 -7.22
C ALA A 29 4.28 -7.88 -6.04
N LEU A 30 2.97 -7.89 -6.27
CA LEU A 30 1.95 -7.91 -5.23
C LEU A 30 2.15 -9.02 -4.19
N TYR A 31 2.34 -10.26 -4.63
CA TYR A 31 2.48 -11.39 -3.70
C TYR A 31 3.81 -11.36 -2.94
N ALA A 32 4.88 -10.91 -3.59
CA ALA A 32 6.15 -10.70 -2.89
C ALA A 32 6.03 -9.62 -1.81
N MET A 33 5.28 -8.56 -2.10
CA MET A 33 4.99 -7.51 -1.10
C MET A 33 4.14 -8.03 0.05
N ILE A 34 3.08 -8.79 -0.22
CA ILE A 34 2.22 -9.39 0.82
C ILE A 34 3.07 -10.29 1.73
N ASN A 35 3.97 -11.08 1.16
CA ASN A 35 4.90 -11.89 1.94
C ASN A 35 5.81 -11.02 2.82
N LYS A 36 6.34 -9.91 2.30
CA LYS A 36 7.16 -8.98 3.09
C LYS A 36 6.36 -8.26 4.18
N VAL A 37 5.08 -7.98 3.96
CA VAL A 37 4.16 -7.49 5.00
C VAL A 37 4.03 -8.52 6.13
N SER A 38 3.91 -9.81 5.81
CA SER A 38 3.90 -10.89 6.79
C SER A 38 5.18 -10.94 7.61
N ASP A 39 6.35 -10.97 6.94
CA ASP A 39 7.66 -10.98 7.59
C ASP A 39 7.84 -9.78 8.54
N LEU A 40 7.56 -8.57 8.05
CA LEU A 40 7.65 -7.34 8.82
C LEU A 40 6.75 -7.38 10.06
N SER A 41 5.54 -7.88 9.90
CA SER A 41 4.58 -7.99 11.00
C SER A 41 5.04 -8.98 12.07
N PHE A 42 5.64 -10.07 11.65
CA PHE A 42 6.25 -11.06 12.55
C PHE A 42 7.42 -10.46 13.34
N ASP A 43 8.33 -9.78 12.64
CA ASP A 43 9.49 -9.11 13.25
C ASP A 43 9.06 -8.02 14.24
N LEU A 44 8.06 -7.22 13.89
CA LEU A 44 7.51 -6.20 14.77
C LEU A 44 6.96 -6.80 16.06
N ARG A 45 6.25 -7.94 15.98
CA ARG A 45 5.71 -8.64 17.17
C ARG A 45 6.81 -9.19 18.06
N ILE A 46 7.82 -9.85 17.48
CA ILE A 46 8.91 -10.44 18.25
C ILE A 46 9.71 -9.36 18.99
N ASN A 47 10.02 -8.28 18.27
CA ASN A 47 10.86 -7.22 18.80
C ASN A 47 10.11 -6.25 19.75
N ASN A 48 8.79 -6.22 19.69
CA ASN A 48 7.95 -5.30 20.48
C ASN A 48 6.91 -6.03 21.34
N ARG A 49 7.34 -6.98 22.17
CA ARG A 49 6.48 -7.84 23.00
C ARG A 49 5.54 -7.08 23.96
N HIS A 50 5.75 -5.78 24.15
CA HIS A 50 4.93 -4.90 25.00
C HIS A 50 3.98 -4.03 24.18
N ALA A 51 3.94 -4.18 22.86
CA ALA A 51 2.99 -3.50 22.00
C ALA A 51 1.76 -4.40 21.77
N ASP A 52 0.61 -3.77 21.82
CA ASP A 52 -0.65 -4.35 21.35
C ASP A 52 -0.87 -3.84 19.92
N ILE A 53 -0.39 -4.62 18.93
CA ILE A 53 -0.37 -4.20 17.53
C ILE A 53 -1.62 -4.72 16.83
N LYS A 54 -2.31 -3.80 16.12
CA LYS A 54 -3.33 -4.13 15.13
C LYS A 54 -2.85 -3.73 13.74
N TYR A 55 -3.20 -4.54 12.76
CA TYR A 55 -2.88 -4.35 11.36
C TYR A 55 -4.16 -4.12 10.56
N GLY A 56 -4.11 -3.20 9.63
CA GLY A 56 -5.13 -2.97 8.62
C GLY A 56 -4.46 -2.74 7.27
N ALA A 57 -5.24 -2.72 6.21
CA ALA A 57 -4.72 -2.39 4.90
C ALA A 57 -5.72 -1.59 4.07
N VAL A 58 -5.21 -0.86 3.10
CA VAL A 58 -5.98 -0.28 2.00
C VAL A 58 -5.31 -0.75 0.72
N VAL A 59 -6.08 -1.38 -0.14
CA VAL A 59 -5.66 -1.62 -1.52
C VAL A 59 -6.18 -0.47 -2.37
N PHE A 60 -5.35 0.09 -3.24
CA PHE A 60 -5.72 1.25 -4.02
C PHE A 60 -5.30 1.15 -5.47
N ARG A 61 -6.02 1.88 -6.30
CA ARG A 61 -5.80 2.04 -7.74
C ARG A 61 -6.57 3.23 -8.25
N ASP A 62 -6.26 3.69 -9.44
CA ASP A 62 -6.95 4.80 -10.06
C ASP A 62 -8.43 4.51 -10.32
N PRO A 63 -9.31 5.52 -10.20
CA PRO A 63 -10.66 5.46 -10.73
C PRO A 63 -10.67 5.21 -12.24
N VAL A 64 -11.63 4.40 -12.70
CA VAL A 64 -11.76 4.02 -14.13
C VAL A 64 -11.92 5.21 -15.06
N ASP A 65 -12.58 6.26 -14.63
CA ASP A 65 -12.84 7.48 -15.39
C ASP A 65 -11.60 8.35 -15.63
N TRP A 66 -10.51 8.10 -14.89
CA TRP A 66 -9.20 8.75 -15.11
C TRP A 66 -8.36 8.04 -16.17
N MET A 67 -8.78 6.85 -16.55
CA MET A 67 -8.03 6.06 -17.50
C MET A 67 -8.15 6.63 -18.91
N PRO A 68 -7.04 6.81 -19.64
CA PRO A 68 -7.12 7.05 -21.06
C PRO A 68 -7.85 5.86 -21.72
N PRO A 69 -8.61 6.09 -22.81
CA PRO A 69 -9.28 5.01 -23.52
C PRO A 69 -8.24 3.95 -23.90
N PRO A 70 -8.58 2.66 -23.79
CA PRO A 70 -7.66 1.59 -24.12
C PRO A 70 -7.07 1.80 -25.52
N PRO A 71 -5.77 1.54 -25.73
CA PRO A 71 -5.16 1.71 -27.03
C PRO A 71 -5.93 0.91 -28.07
N SER A 72 -6.16 1.51 -29.23
CA SER A 72 -6.99 0.96 -30.31
C SER A 72 -6.45 -0.35 -30.93
N SER A 73 -5.26 -0.79 -30.53
CA SER A 73 -4.73 -2.12 -30.85
C SER A 73 -4.41 -2.89 -29.56
N PRO A 74 -4.99 -4.07 -29.38
CA PRO A 74 -4.60 -4.93 -28.29
C PRO A 74 -3.11 -5.28 -28.44
N VAL A 75 -2.34 -5.09 -27.37
CA VAL A 75 -0.97 -5.62 -27.30
C VAL A 75 -1.08 -7.13 -27.52
N ASP A 76 -0.36 -7.65 -28.52
CA ASP A 76 -0.48 -9.06 -28.85
C ASP A 76 -0.01 -9.95 -27.68
N ALA A 77 -0.50 -11.20 -27.64
CA ALA A 77 -0.22 -12.12 -26.55
C ALA A 77 1.29 -12.38 -26.37
N GLU A 78 2.08 -12.26 -27.45
CA GLU A 78 3.52 -12.48 -27.42
C GLU A 78 4.26 -11.30 -26.79
N THR A 79 3.88 -10.07 -27.10
CA THR A 79 4.41 -8.85 -26.45
C THR A 79 4.06 -8.84 -24.95
N ASN A 80 2.84 -9.19 -24.59
CA ASN A 80 2.45 -9.34 -23.18
C ASN A 80 3.28 -10.40 -22.44
N LYS A 81 3.58 -11.52 -23.10
CA LYS A 81 4.44 -12.56 -22.53
C LYS A 81 5.86 -12.05 -22.30
N LEU A 82 6.43 -11.32 -23.27
CA LEU A 82 7.77 -10.73 -23.16
C LEU A 82 7.86 -9.70 -22.02
N ILE A 83 6.81 -8.87 -21.86
CA ILE A 83 6.73 -7.91 -20.76
C ILE A 83 6.71 -8.64 -19.42
N LYS A 84 5.89 -9.67 -19.27
CA LYS A 84 5.82 -10.48 -18.04
C LYS A 84 7.16 -11.15 -17.72
N GLU A 85 7.83 -11.74 -18.71
CA GLU A 85 9.14 -12.37 -18.51
C GLU A 85 10.24 -11.36 -18.15
N SER A 86 10.21 -10.17 -18.75
CA SER A 86 11.14 -9.09 -18.41
C SER A 86 10.95 -8.62 -16.98
N ARG A 87 9.70 -8.41 -16.52
CA ARG A 87 9.38 -8.05 -15.14
C ARG A 87 9.76 -9.16 -14.16
N LYS A 88 9.48 -10.42 -14.48
CA LYS A 88 9.92 -11.57 -13.68
C LYS A 88 11.43 -11.54 -13.42
N ARG A 89 12.25 -11.34 -14.45
CA ARG A 89 13.71 -11.23 -14.29
C ARG A 89 14.12 -10.08 -13.39
N GLN A 90 13.49 -8.91 -13.54
CA GLN A 90 13.76 -7.76 -12.67
C GLN A 90 13.46 -8.05 -11.20
N LEU A 91 12.39 -8.78 -10.90
CA LEU A 91 12.04 -9.17 -9.53
C LEU A 91 12.97 -10.22 -8.96
N MET A 92 13.41 -11.17 -9.77
CA MET A 92 14.46 -12.14 -9.38
C MET A 92 15.77 -11.43 -9.02
N ASP A 93 16.17 -10.42 -9.83
CA ASP A 93 17.41 -9.66 -9.63
C ASP A 93 17.42 -8.85 -8.31
N ILE A 94 16.25 -8.47 -7.82
CA ILE A 94 16.09 -7.73 -6.55
C ILE A 94 15.66 -8.62 -5.39
N GLY A 95 15.57 -9.95 -5.60
CA GLY A 95 15.21 -10.90 -4.55
C GLY A 95 13.76 -10.85 -4.08
N LEU A 96 12.86 -10.31 -4.90
CA LEU A 96 11.41 -10.25 -4.64
C LEU A 96 10.61 -11.32 -5.38
N TRP A 97 11.27 -12.17 -6.15
CA TRP A 97 10.61 -13.27 -6.87
C TRP A 97 10.78 -14.59 -6.12
N ASP A 98 9.68 -15.32 -5.94
CA ASP A 98 9.64 -16.65 -5.35
C ASP A 98 8.64 -17.53 -6.14
N GLU A 99 9.05 -18.74 -6.50
CA GLU A 99 8.23 -19.68 -7.26
C GLU A 99 7.03 -20.20 -6.44
N GLU A 100 7.18 -20.33 -5.12
CA GLU A 100 6.08 -20.71 -4.23
C GLU A 100 4.99 -19.64 -4.21
N LEU A 101 5.35 -18.36 -4.30
CA LEU A 101 4.40 -17.25 -4.37
C LEU A 101 3.58 -17.25 -5.67
N GLU A 102 4.16 -17.66 -6.80
CA GLU A 102 3.41 -17.81 -8.05
C GLU A 102 2.36 -18.94 -7.96
N ASN A 103 2.70 -20.04 -7.32
CA ASN A 103 1.76 -21.15 -7.10
C ASN A 103 0.61 -20.73 -6.16
N LEU A 104 0.90 -19.97 -5.11
CA LEU A 104 -0.10 -19.39 -4.23
C LEU A 104 -1.01 -18.41 -4.98
N LYS A 105 -0.45 -17.57 -5.84
CA LYS A 105 -1.19 -16.66 -6.71
C LYS A 105 -2.21 -17.39 -7.58
N GLU A 106 -1.80 -18.47 -8.26
CA GLU A 106 -2.71 -19.26 -9.09
C GLU A 106 -3.84 -19.90 -8.26
N PHE A 107 -3.53 -20.34 -7.05
CA PHE A 107 -4.51 -20.89 -6.12
C PHE A 107 -5.54 -19.83 -5.69
N TYR A 108 -5.09 -18.65 -5.26
CA TYR A 108 -5.97 -17.59 -4.78
C TYR A 108 -6.77 -16.92 -5.90
N SER A 109 -6.21 -16.72 -7.09
CA SER A 109 -6.90 -16.12 -8.24
C SER A 109 -8.15 -16.90 -8.67
N LYS A 110 -8.17 -18.21 -8.41
CA LYS A 110 -9.36 -19.08 -8.67
C LYS A 110 -10.50 -18.90 -7.66
N HIS A 111 -10.25 -18.23 -6.53
CA HIS A 111 -11.20 -18.10 -5.43
C HIS A 111 -11.55 -16.65 -5.08
N VAL A 112 -11.14 -15.70 -5.92
CA VAL A 112 -11.38 -14.27 -5.70
C VAL A 112 -12.85 -13.92 -5.90
N ASP A 113 -13.44 -13.27 -4.92
CA ASP A 113 -14.71 -12.56 -5.08
C ASP A 113 -14.45 -11.19 -5.71
N LYS A 114 -14.52 -11.10 -7.02
CA LYS A 114 -14.26 -9.85 -7.78
C LYS A 114 -15.23 -8.72 -7.42
N SER A 115 -16.38 -9.01 -6.82
CA SER A 115 -17.32 -7.98 -6.38
C SER A 115 -16.82 -7.21 -5.17
N LYS A 116 -15.92 -7.82 -4.38
CA LYS A 116 -15.32 -7.20 -3.20
C LYS A 116 -14.17 -6.23 -3.54
N TYR A 117 -13.48 -6.48 -4.64
CA TYR A 117 -12.32 -5.69 -5.09
C TYR A 117 -12.52 -5.23 -6.54
N PRO A 118 -13.49 -4.35 -6.80
CA PRO A 118 -13.70 -3.78 -8.13
C PRO A 118 -12.47 -2.97 -8.57
N GLU A 119 -12.23 -2.90 -9.88
CA GLU A 119 -11.02 -2.31 -10.46
C GLU A 119 -10.86 -0.81 -10.18
N ASP A 120 -11.94 -0.13 -9.84
CA ASP A 120 -12.04 1.33 -9.71
C ASP A 120 -12.21 1.83 -8.28
N GLN A 121 -11.92 1.01 -7.27
CA GLN A 121 -12.19 1.40 -5.88
C GLN A 121 -11.01 1.14 -4.94
N ASN A 122 -10.84 2.10 -4.01
CA ASN A 122 -9.97 1.94 -2.86
C ASN A 122 -10.71 1.16 -1.77
N VAL A 123 -10.18 0.00 -1.37
CA VAL A 123 -10.84 -0.90 -0.42
C VAL A 123 -10.05 -0.99 0.88
N ALA A 124 -10.73 -0.67 1.99
CA ALA A 124 -10.19 -0.85 3.33
C ALA A 124 -10.39 -2.28 3.84
N ILE A 125 -9.33 -2.85 4.39
CA ILE A 125 -9.34 -4.06 5.21
C ILE A 125 -9.12 -3.60 6.65
N GLU A 126 -10.17 -3.66 7.47
CA GLU A 126 -10.20 -3.10 8.81
C GLU A 126 -9.18 -3.73 9.76
N PHE A 127 -8.83 -2.98 10.81
CA PHE A 127 -7.83 -3.36 11.79
C PHE A 127 -8.17 -4.64 12.55
N ASP A 128 -7.28 -5.63 12.52
CA ASP A 128 -7.32 -6.85 13.32
C ASP A 128 -5.99 -7.09 14.05
N GLY A 129 -6.05 -7.70 15.22
CA GLY A 129 -4.85 -8.13 15.96
C GLY A 129 -4.20 -9.38 15.36
N ASN A 130 -4.89 -10.11 14.50
CA ASN A 130 -4.34 -11.25 13.77
C ASN A 130 -3.96 -10.85 12.35
N ILE A 131 -2.64 -10.75 12.08
CA ILE A 131 -2.12 -10.41 10.76
C ILE A 131 -2.53 -11.42 9.67
N GLU A 132 -2.69 -12.69 10.01
CA GLU A 132 -3.07 -13.72 9.05
C GLU A 132 -4.40 -13.40 8.37
N LYS A 133 -5.36 -12.80 9.08
CA LYS A 133 -6.63 -12.38 8.48
C LYS A 133 -6.43 -11.26 7.45
N ILE A 134 -5.52 -10.33 7.71
CA ILE A 134 -5.18 -9.26 6.76
C ILE A 134 -4.51 -9.87 5.52
N ILE A 135 -3.57 -10.78 5.73
CA ILE A 135 -2.88 -11.50 4.64
C ILE A 135 -3.87 -12.29 3.81
N ASP A 136 -4.79 -13.04 4.42
CA ASP A 136 -5.83 -13.81 3.73
C ASP A 136 -6.73 -12.92 2.84
N GLU A 137 -7.05 -11.71 3.30
CA GLU A 137 -7.80 -10.75 2.49
C GLU A 137 -6.95 -10.16 1.35
N LEU A 138 -5.70 -9.81 1.64
CA LEU A 138 -4.76 -9.29 0.63
C LEU A 138 -4.46 -10.31 -0.47
N MET A 139 -4.38 -11.60 -0.14
CA MET A 139 -4.16 -12.69 -1.11
C MET A 139 -5.31 -12.89 -2.09
N LYS A 140 -6.49 -12.33 -1.81
CA LYS A 140 -7.64 -12.33 -2.72
C LYS A 140 -7.63 -11.16 -3.71
N VAL A 141 -6.73 -10.20 -3.55
CA VAL A 141 -6.66 -9.02 -4.39
C VAL A 141 -5.99 -9.35 -5.71
N GLU A 142 -6.60 -8.91 -6.81
CA GLU A 142 -6.00 -8.93 -8.15
C GLU A 142 -5.57 -7.51 -8.53
N CYS A 143 -4.44 -7.37 -9.18
CA CYS A 143 -4.02 -6.08 -9.74
C CYS A 143 -4.79 -5.80 -11.03
N GLY A 144 -5.17 -4.53 -11.22
CA GLY A 144 -5.86 -4.06 -12.41
C GLY A 144 -5.89 -2.53 -12.44
N GLY A 145 -6.29 -1.94 -13.55
CA GLY A 145 -6.29 -0.50 -13.69
C GLY A 145 -4.89 0.14 -13.77
N GLY A 146 -4.82 1.45 -13.55
CA GLY A 146 -3.56 2.21 -13.65
C GLY A 146 -3.04 2.23 -15.09
N ASN A 147 -3.67 3.01 -15.97
CA ASN A 147 -3.28 3.13 -17.38
C ASN A 147 -2.36 4.32 -17.63
N ASP A 148 -2.25 5.20 -16.70
CA ASP A 148 -1.27 6.29 -16.66
C ASP A 148 -0.26 6.05 -15.53
N ASP A 149 0.72 6.92 -15.40
CA ASP A 149 1.88 6.70 -14.54
C ASP A 149 1.62 7.13 -13.08
N PRO A 150 0.93 8.25 -12.80
CA PRO A 150 0.53 8.59 -11.44
C PRO A 150 -0.64 7.73 -10.95
N GLU A 151 -0.73 7.53 -9.62
CA GLU A 151 -1.73 6.68 -8.99
C GLU A 151 -2.49 7.41 -7.86
N ASP A 152 -3.65 6.90 -7.46
CA ASP A 152 -4.56 7.54 -6.47
C ASP A 152 -4.08 7.42 -5.01
N TRP A 153 -2.95 8.03 -4.69
CA TRP A 153 -2.46 8.10 -3.31
C TRP A 153 -3.38 8.92 -2.40
N ASN A 154 -4.05 9.93 -2.96
CA ASN A 154 -5.03 10.72 -2.21
C ASN A 154 -6.20 9.86 -1.73
N GLY A 155 -6.82 9.10 -2.64
CA GLY A 155 -7.91 8.18 -2.29
C GLY A 155 -7.47 7.12 -1.28
N ALA A 156 -6.27 6.56 -1.45
CA ALA A 156 -5.69 5.60 -0.51
C ALA A 156 -5.56 6.17 0.91
N ILE A 157 -4.96 7.35 1.05
CA ILE A 157 -4.76 8.00 2.35
C ILE A 157 -6.10 8.39 2.98
N ARG A 158 -7.04 8.94 2.21
CA ARG A 158 -8.38 9.28 2.71
C ARG A 158 -9.16 8.04 3.14
N CYS A 159 -9.06 6.95 2.40
CA CYS A 159 -9.62 5.67 2.79
C CYS A 159 -9.04 5.21 4.14
N ALA A 160 -7.72 5.26 4.30
CA ALA A 160 -7.04 4.93 5.55
C ALA A 160 -7.43 5.86 6.71
N LEU A 161 -7.56 7.17 6.47
CA LEU A 161 -8.00 8.13 7.48
C LEU A 161 -9.40 7.85 8.05
N ASN A 162 -10.27 7.21 7.27
CA ASN A 162 -11.63 6.84 7.63
C ASN A 162 -11.74 5.47 8.31
N MET A 163 -10.66 4.69 8.40
CA MET A 163 -10.65 3.42 9.13
C MET A 163 -10.80 3.60 10.63
N ASN A 164 -11.15 2.51 11.33
CA ASN A 164 -11.41 2.50 12.78
C ASN A 164 -10.11 2.47 13.62
N TRP A 165 -9.32 3.55 13.55
CA TRP A 165 -8.13 3.74 14.37
C TRP A 165 -8.48 3.81 15.86
N ARG A 166 -7.72 3.12 16.69
CA ARG A 166 -7.87 3.27 18.15
C ARG A 166 -7.44 4.67 18.60
N GLU A 167 -8.21 5.30 19.45
CA GLU A 167 -8.00 6.70 19.89
C GLU A 167 -6.59 6.93 20.48
N ASN A 168 -6.16 6.04 21.36
CA ASN A 168 -4.90 6.16 22.10
C ASN A 168 -3.75 5.34 21.50
N SER A 169 -3.85 4.89 20.24
CA SER A 169 -2.79 4.15 19.58
C SER A 169 -1.71 5.06 18.98
N LYS A 170 -0.50 4.54 18.91
CA LYS A 170 0.48 5.05 17.95
C LYS A 170 0.05 4.58 16.55
N LYS A 171 -0.02 5.52 15.61
CA LYS A 171 -0.54 5.29 14.27
C LYS A 171 0.60 5.31 13.27
N CYS A 172 0.59 4.36 12.35
CA CYS A 172 1.56 4.30 11.28
C CYS A 172 0.89 3.87 9.96
N ILE A 173 1.18 4.57 8.90
CA ILE A 173 0.84 4.18 7.53
C ILE A 173 2.12 3.76 6.82
N ILE A 174 2.07 2.61 6.14
CA ILE A 174 3.16 2.11 5.29
C ILE A 174 2.64 2.05 3.86
N ILE A 175 3.12 2.94 3.00
CA ILE A 175 2.71 3.03 1.59
C ILE A 175 3.71 2.26 0.74
N ILE A 176 3.21 1.37 -0.11
CA ILE A 176 4.01 0.54 -1.02
C ILE A 176 3.49 0.72 -2.43
N SER A 177 4.29 1.34 -3.31
CA SER A 177 3.93 1.64 -4.69
C SER A 177 5.17 1.68 -5.58
N ASP A 178 4.96 1.62 -6.90
CA ASP A 178 5.99 1.81 -7.92
C ASP A 178 5.81 3.12 -8.71
N ALA A 179 4.80 3.94 -8.38
CA ALA A 179 4.41 5.12 -9.15
C ALA A 179 4.33 6.42 -8.31
N ASN A 180 4.22 7.55 -9.00
CA ASN A 180 3.96 8.86 -8.41
C ASN A 180 2.52 8.96 -7.89
N ALA A 181 2.24 9.96 -7.07
CA ALA A 181 0.89 10.44 -6.86
C ALA A 181 0.48 11.43 -7.96
N HIS A 182 -0.84 11.55 -8.18
CA HIS A 182 -1.43 12.59 -8.99
C HIS A 182 -1.14 14.00 -8.47
N GLY A 183 -1.16 14.96 -9.37
CA GLY A 183 -0.88 16.37 -9.12
C GLY A 183 0.50 16.82 -9.61
N LYS A 184 0.54 18.01 -10.17
CA LYS A 184 1.75 18.57 -10.81
C LYS A 184 2.97 18.66 -9.88
N ARG A 185 2.73 18.86 -8.60
CA ARG A 185 3.78 18.89 -7.56
C ARG A 185 4.45 17.53 -7.42
N PHE A 186 3.69 16.48 -7.43
CA PHE A 186 4.15 15.10 -7.22
C PHE A 186 4.62 14.48 -8.54
N CYS A 187 3.85 14.68 -9.61
CA CYS A 187 4.16 14.23 -10.97
C CYS A 187 4.11 15.43 -11.94
N GLY A 188 5.27 15.90 -12.38
CA GLY A 188 5.43 17.17 -13.10
C GLY A 188 4.70 17.30 -14.44
N TYR A 189 4.23 16.18 -15.01
CA TYR A 189 3.47 16.14 -16.27
C TYR A 189 1.99 15.80 -16.08
N ASP A 190 1.56 15.52 -14.85
CA ASP A 190 0.17 15.21 -14.55
C ASP A 190 -0.74 16.44 -14.64
N ASN A 191 -1.99 16.22 -15.05
CA ASN A 191 -2.99 17.28 -15.24
C ASN A 191 -4.11 17.27 -14.18
N HIS A 192 -4.09 16.34 -13.22
CA HIS A 192 -5.08 16.22 -12.15
C HIS A 192 -4.75 17.19 -10.99
N ASN A 193 -4.84 18.50 -11.27
CA ASN A 193 -4.46 19.53 -10.30
C ASN A 193 -5.32 19.55 -9.04
N ASP A 194 -6.58 19.14 -9.12
CA ASP A 194 -7.47 19.02 -7.97
C ASP A 194 -7.08 17.88 -7.03
N GLU A 195 -6.39 16.85 -7.52
CA GLU A 195 -5.85 15.75 -6.70
C GLU A 195 -4.62 16.18 -5.89
N GLU A 196 -3.85 17.15 -6.39
CA GLU A 196 -2.73 17.74 -5.65
C GLU A 196 -3.18 18.35 -4.32
N ASP A 197 -4.17 19.23 -4.36
CA ASP A 197 -4.69 19.91 -3.16
C ASP A 197 -5.29 18.91 -2.17
N LYS A 198 -6.00 17.90 -2.68
CA LYS A 198 -6.61 16.85 -1.86
C LYS A 198 -5.55 15.97 -1.17
N LEU A 199 -4.44 15.65 -1.86
CA LEU A 199 -3.36 14.88 -1.27
C LEU A 199 -2.62 15.69 -0.20
N ILE A 200 -2.38 17.00 -0.45
CA ILE A 200 -1.79 17.90 0.55
C ILE A 200 -2.66 17.90 1.81
N GLU A 201 -3.97 18.12 1.67
CA GLU A 201 -4.91 18.10 2.80
C GLU A 201 -4.91 16.77 3.56
N ALA A 202 -4.84 15.64 2.82
CA ALA A 202 -4.80 14.31 3.42
C ALA A 202 -3.52 14.09 4.25
N VAL A 203 -2.36 14.52 3.74
CA VAL A 203 -1.07 14.45 4.46
C VAL A 203 -1.08 15.35 5.70
N GLU A 204 -1.63 16.57 5.60
CA GLU A 204 -1.79 17.44 6.76
C GLU A 204 -2.66 16.81 7.86
N LYS A 205 -3.75 16.14 7.48
CA LYS A 205 -4.59 15.40 8.43
C LYS A 205 -3.86 14.23 9.10
N LEU A 206 -2.95 13.55 8.38
CA LEU A 206 -2.09 12.53 8.98
C LEU A 206 -1.13 13.17 10.02
N ALA A 207 -0.57 14.33 9.70
CA ALA A 207 0.28 15.07 10.63
C ALA A 207 -0.47 15.48 11.90
N GLU A 208 -1.68 16.05 11.77
CA GLU A 208 -2.55 16.41 12.90
C GLU A 208 -2.90 15.21 13.79
N LYS A 209 -3.05 14.03 13.20
CA LYS A 209 -3.26 12.77 13.93
C LYS A 209 -1.98 12.15 14.48
N GLN A 210 -0.83 12.77 14.28
CA GLN A 210 0.50 12.25 14.62
C GLN A 210 0.72 10.81 14.06
N CYS A 211 0.24 10.58 12.83
CA CYS A 211 0.36 9.31 12.15
C CYS A 211 1.70 9.25 11.40
N TYR A 212 2.60 8.35 11.79
CA TYR A 212 3.87 8.15 11.08
C TYR A 212 3.62 7.64 9.67
N ILE A 213 4.41 8.13 8.71
CA ILE A 213 4.35 7.72 7.32
C ILE A 213 5.68 7.07 6.94
N ILE A 214 5.61 5.86 6.40
CA ILE A 214 6.75 5.14 5.83
C ILE A 214 6.40 4.85 4.37
N GLY A 215 7.27 5.25 3.45
CA GLY A 215 7.12 4.96 2.03
C GLY A 215 8.13 3.93 1.57
N ILE A 216 7.67 2.98 0.78
CA ILE A 216 8.47 1.92 0.16
C ILE A 216 8.23 1.97 -1.35
N SER A 217 9.26 2.37 -2.10
CA SER A 217 9.26 2.25 -3.56
C SER A 217 9.68 0.85 -3.98
N VAL A 218 8.86 0.18 -4.78
CA VAL A 218 9.12 -1.19 -5.24
C VAL A 218 10.17 -1.21 -6.35
N MET A 219 10.28 -0.16 -7.14
CA MET A 219 11.21 -0.07 -8.28
C MET A 219 12.42 0.80 -7.97
N LYS A 220 13.63 0.23 -7.96
CA LYS A 220 14.89 0.97 -7.71
C LYS A 220 15.15 2.13 -8.69
N ARG A 221 14.53 2.13 -9.87
CA ARG A 221 14.76 3.13 -10.93
C ARG A 221 13.69 4.21 -10.98
N ASP A 222 12.61 4.04 -10.25
CA ASP A 222 11.54 5.02 -10.25
C ASP A 222 11.88 6.18 -9.29
N LYS A 223 12.27 7.28 -9.90
CA LYS A 223 12.52 8.53 -9.16
C LYS A 223 11.21 9.22 -8.76
N GLY A 224 10.11 8.82 -9.37
CA GLY A 224 8.83 9.48 -9.19
C GLY A 224 8.19 9.17 -7.86
N CYS A 225 8.04 7.91 -7.52
CA CYS A 225 7.57 7.48 -6.19
C CYS A 225 8.40 8.14 -5.07
N LEU A 226 9.73 8.19 -5.22
CA LEU A 226 10.62 8.84 -4.25
C LEU A 226 10.39 10.36 -4.17
N LYS A 227 10.08 11.02 -5.30
CA LYS A 227 9.72 12.43 -5.31
C LYS A 227 8.42 12.67 -4.54
N THR A 228 7.39 11.88 -4.79
CA THR A 228 6.12 11.96 -4.06
C THR A 228 6.35 11.82 -2.55
N LEU A 229 7.12 10.83 -2.13
CA LEU A 229 7.44 10.61 -0.72
C LEU A 229 8.20 11.78 -0.09
N GLN A 230 9.12 12.40 -0.83
CA GLN A 230 9.84 13.57 -0.34
C GLN A 230 8.92 14.79 -0.18
N GLU A 231 8.05 15.05 -1.17
CA GLU A 231 7.07 16.13 -1.10
C GLU A 231 6.08 15.93 0.06
N MET A 232 5.60 14.70 0.26
CA MET A 232 4.73 14.37 1.39
C MET A 232 5.44 14.60 2.74
N LYS A 233 6.73 14.25 2.83
CA LYS A 233 7.53 14.52 4.03
C LYS A 233 7.60 16.01 4.31
N ASP A 234 7.90 16.83 3.30
CA ASP A 234 8.01 18.29 3.45
C ASP A 234 6.68 18.92 3.91
N ILE A 235 5.55 18.44 3.37
CA ILE A 235 4.20 18.85 3.81
C ILE A 235 3.98 18.47 5.28
N TYR A 236 4.27 17.23 5.63
CA TYR A 236 4.09 16.69 6.98
C TYR A 236 4.92 17.45 8.02
N GLU A 237 6.19 17.73 7.72
CA GLU A 237 7.11 18.47 8.61
C GLU A 237 6.73 19.95 8.76
N THR A 238 6.12 20.55 7.73
CA THR A 238 5.66 21.95 7.80
C THR A 238 4.45 22.10 8.74
N LYS A 239 3.65 21.05 8.90
CA LYS A 239 2.42 21.06 9.72
C LYS A 239 2.68 20.74 11.19
N ASN A 240 3.76 20.04 11.53
CA ASN A 240 4.17 19.64 12.89
C ASN A 240 5.26 20.54 13.48
#